data_a62194324c753d403bc488b8218a12bf
#
_entry.id   a62194324c753d403bc488b8218a12bf
#
_cell.length_a   1.000
_cell.length_b   1.000
_cell.length_c   1.000
_cell.angle_alpha   90.00
_cell.angle_beta   90.00
_cell.angle_gamma   90.00
#
_symmetry.space_group_name_H-M   'P 1'
#
loop_
_entity.id
_entity.type
_entity.pdbx_description
1 polymer ?
#
loop_
_entity_poly.entity_id
_entity_poly.type
_entity_poly.pdbx_seq_one_letter_code
_entity_poly.pdbx_strand_id
1 'polypeptide(L)'
;NISMDYRLINSTVKFKSVFSLFLGLILSMTTSAQNCQIIDSTNVTDVRCHNGNDGAIDVVLLLPGLYTFAWSNGEVTEDIFNLSAGTYSVQIIDQNNPTCYQDTTYIITEPQDDLSTAATLYSDVNCFGDSSGVAFAENAIGGTFPYTYLWSNGETTQLVVNLWGDPSAQGIPFTHTVTVTDSNGCTAQATVDIVNSNAPITGTVTILNQVSCFNACDATVVFEAQGGVQNYTYDWDM
;
A
#
# COMPACT_ATOMS: atom_id res chain seq x y z
N ASN A 1 44.47 1.11 36.32
CA ASN A 1 45.78 0.49 36.11
C ASN A 1 45.57 -1.03 35.96
N ILE A 2 45.44 -1.48 34.71
CA ILE A 2 45.59 -2.88 34.37
C ILE A 2 46.62 -2.95 33.26
N SER A 3 47.78 -3.46 33.60
CA SER A 3 48.91 -3.73 32.74
C SER A 3 48.65 -5.03 31.97
N MET A 4 48.67 -5.00 30.62
CA MET A 4 48.73 -6.21 29.81
C MET A 4 50.15 -6.52 29.47
N ASP A 5 50.66 -7.65 29.98
CA ASP A 5 51.93 -8.22 29.66
C ASP A 5 51.86 -8.97 28.30
N TYR A 6 52.60 -8.50 27.30
CA TYR A 6 52.87 -9.23 26.05
C TYR A 6 54.10 -10.08 26.21
N ARG A 7 53.93 -11.39 26.34
CA ARG A 7 55.02 -12.35 26.24
C ARG A 7 55.24 -12.74 24.78
N LEU A 8 56.32 -12.25 24.19
CA LEU A 8 56.88 -12.76 22.95
C LEU A 8 57.50 -14.15 23.18
N ILE A 9 56.93 -15.17 22.54
CA ILE A 9 57.56 -16.50 22.49
C ILE A 9 58.48 -16.55 21.26
N ASN A 10 59.77 -16.39 21.52
CA ASN A 10 60.84 -16.65 20.53
C ASN A 10 61.08 -18.17 20.48
N SER A 11 60.71 -18.81 19.36
CA SER A 11 61.17 -20.15 19.04
C SER A 11 62.19 -20.09 17.91
N THR A 12 63.45 -20.19 18.26
CA THR A 12 64.56 -20.36 17.33
C THR A 12 64.57 -21.78 16.78
N VAL A 13 64.21 -21.94 15.50
CA VAL A 13 64.39 -23.21 14.77
C VAL A 13 65.81 -23.24 14.18
N LYS A 14 66.66 -24.17 14.69
CA LYS A 14 68.00 -24.47 14.14
C LYS A 14 67.86 -25.28 12.85
N PHE A 15 68.26 -24.72 11.73
CA PHE A 15 68.45 -25.45 10.47
C PHE A 15 69.70 -26.37 10.58
N LYS A 16 69.51 -27.69 10.48
CA LYS A 16 70.57 -28.63 10.09
C LYS A 16 70.42 -28.90 8.62
N SER A 17 71.51 -28.52 7.88
CA SER A 17 71.72 -28.85 6.49
C SER A 17 71.90 -30.34 6.34
N VAL A 18 71.13 -30.99 5.44
CA VAL A 18 71.49 -32.26 4.81
C VAL A 18 71.16 -32.12 3.31
N PHE A 19 72.21 -32.21 2.53
CA PHE A 19 72.21 -32.31 1.07
C PHE A 19 71.56 -33.63 0.64
N SER A 20 70.64 -33.67 -0.28
CA SER A 20 70.63 -34.56 -1.44
C SER A 20 69.21 -34.83 -1.99
N LEU A 21 69.16 -34.81 -3.27
CA LEU A 21 68.28 -35.40 -4.30
C LEU A 21 67.05 -34.57 -4.75
N PHE A 22 67.22 -34.17 -5.99
CA PHE A 22 66.24 -33.73 -6.97
C PHE A 22 64.94 -34.61 -6.91
N LEU A 23 63.84 -34.04 -6.55
CA LEU A 23 62.51 -34.43 -7.02
C LEU A 23 61.69 -33.14 -7.12
N GLY A 24 61.35 -32.77 -8.34
CA GLY A 24 60.60 -31.56 -8.63
C GLY A 24 59.24 -31.61 -7.96
N LEU A 25 59.09 -30.97 -6.81
CA LEU A 25 57.83 -30.66 -6.22
C LEU A 25 57.32 -29.37 -6.86
N ILE A 26 56.48 -29.51 -7.88
CA ILE A 26 55.65 -28.39 -8.35
C ILE A 26 54.77 -28.04 -7.17
N LEU A 27 55.18 -27.04 -6.40
CA LEU A 27 54.35 -26.40 -5.39
C LEU A 27 53.29 -25.65 -6.18
N SER A 28 52.13 -26.26 -6.41
CA SER A 28 50.96 -25.55 -6.85
C SER A 28 50.60 -24.60 -5.71
N MET A 29 51.03 -23.34 -5.83
CA MET A 29 50.51 -22.27 -5.01
C MET A 29 49.01 -22.13 -5.40
N THR A 30 48.15 -22.83 -4.70
CA THR A 30 46.75 -22.44 -4.68
C THR A 30 46.73 -21.09 -3.99
N THR A 31 46.66 -20.01 -4.75
CA THR A 31 46.29 -18.71 -4.24
C THR A 31 44.84 -18.87 -3.73
N SER A 32 44.69 -19.14 -2.44
CA SER A 32 43.38 -18.96 -1.83
C SER A 32 43.03 -17.49 -1.99
N ALA A 33 41.97 -17.22 -2.73
CA ALA A 33 41.43 -15.87 -2.82
C ALA A 33 41.19 -15.38 -1.37
N GLN A 34 41.78 -14.24 -1.05
CA GLN A 34 41.66 -13.67 0.28
C GLN A 34 40.37 -12.91 0.34
N ASN A 35 39.39 -13.45 1.04
CA ASN A 35 38.17 -12.71 1.37
C ASN A 35 38.59 -11.51 2.24
N CYS A 36 38.39 -10.29 1.75
CA CYS A 36 38.67 -9.07 2.48
C CYS A 36 37.40 -8.25 2.69
N GLN A 37 37.37 -7.48 3.75
CA GLN A 37 36.22 -6.62 4.02
C GLN A 37 36.25 -5.38 3.12
N ILE A 38 35.28 -5.25 2.23
CA ILE A 38 35.12 -4.11 1.31
C ILE A 38 33.93 -3.25 1.77
N ILE A 39 32.86 -3.89 2.25
CA ILE A 39 31.63 -3.22 2.69
C ILE A 39 31.80 -2.76 4.14
N ASP A 40 31.50 -1.49 4.42
CA ASP A 40 31.37 -0.92 5.75
C ASP A 40 29.98 -1.18 6.32
N SER A 41 28.95 -0.77 5.57
CA SER A 41 27.54 -0.94 5.94
C SER A 41 26.67 -1.11 4.70
N THR A 42 25.43 -1.52 4.91
CA THR A 42 24.43 -1.65 3.86
C THR A 42 23.07 -1.25 4.38
N ASN A 43 22.33 -0.46 3.60
CA ASN A 43 20.95 -0.17 3.86
C ASN A 43 20.07 -0.92 2.85
N VAL A 44 19.21 -1.83 3.34
CA VAL A 44 18.26 -2.57 2.52
C VAL A 44 16.87 -1.96 2.74
N THR A 45 16.24 -1.54 1.66
CA THR A 45 14.87 -1.04 1.66
C THR A 45 13.96 -2.10 1.08
N ASP A 46 13.02 -2.58 1.89
CA ASP A 46 12.01 -3.54 1.48
C ASP A 46 10.96 -2.90 0.56
N VAL A 47 10.26 -3.74 -0.20
CA VAL A 47 9.14 -3.33 -1.04
C VAL A 47 7.96 -2.93 -0.17
N ARG A 48 7.38 -1.75 -0.41
CA ARG A 48 6.29 -1.21 0.41
C ARG A 48 4.95 -1.90 0.19
N CYS A 49 4.64 -2.24 -1.06
CA CYS A 49 3.37 -2.86 -1.42
C CYS A 49 3.62 -4.25 -2.01
N HIS A 50 2.73 -5.19 -1.76
CA HIS A 50 2.81 -6.53 -2.35
C HIS A 50 2.94 -6.45 -3.88
N ASN A 51 3.81 -7.30 -4.47
CA ASN A 51 4.17 -7.26 -5.89
C ASN A 51 4.75 -5.91 -6.39
N GLY A 52 5.20 -5.04 -5.49
CA GLY A 52 5.87 -3.80 -5.85
C GLY A 52 7.30 -4.01 -6.34
N ASN A 53 7.94 -2.91 -6.73
CA ASN A 53 9.32 -2.91 -7.21
C ASN A 53 10.08 -1.66 -6.75
N ASP A 54 9.79 -1.18 -5.56
CA ASP A 54 10.43 0.00 -4.98
C ASP A 54 11.50 -0.34 -3.92
N GLY A 55 11.93 -1.61 -3.86
CA GLY A 55 13.04 -2.07 -3.06
C GLY A 55 14.37 -1.51 -3.53
N ALA A 56 15.35 -1.42 -2.61
CA ALA A 56 16.67 -0.92 -2.90
C ALA A 56 17.75 -1.56 -2.01
N ILE A 57 18.96 -1.62 -2.49
CA ILE A 57 20.15 -1.99 -1.73
C ILE A 57 21.19 -0.89 -1.95
N ASP A 58 21.56 -0.20 -0.88
CA ASP A 58 22.54 0.87 -0.83
C ASP A 58 23.76 0.33 -0.08
N VAL A 59 24.90 0.20 -0.77
CA VAL A 59 26.14 -0.38 -0.27
C VAL A 59 27.12 0.73 0.05
N VAL A 60 27.55 0.81 1.29
CA VAL A 60 28.57 1.75 1.72
C VAL A 60 29.91 1.06 1.81
N LEU A 61 30.88 1.55 1.05
CA LEU A 61 32.24 0.98 1.00
C LEU A 61 33.10 1.45 2.17
N LEU A 62 33.90 0.55 2.73
CA LEU A 62 34.81 0.84 3.84
C LEU A 62 35.88 1.87 3.46
N LEU A 63 36.41 1.81 2.23
CA LEU A 63 37.41 2.70 1.73
C LEU A 63 37.04 3.17 0.31
N PRO A 64 37.36 4.43 -0.05
CA PRO A 64 37.20 4.87 -1.42
C PRO A 64 38.21 4.12 -2.33
N GLY A 65 37.74 3.65 -3.48
CA GLY A 65 38.59 2.87 -4.39
C GLY A 65 37.92 2.62 -5.74
N LEU A 66 38.61 1.86 -6.58
CA LEU A 66 38.09 1.37 -7.85
C LEU A 66 37.60 -0.06 -7.64
N TYR A 67 36.27 -0.24 -7.61
CA TYR A 67 35.64 -1.54 -7.44
C TYR A 67 34.81 -1.92 -8.67
N THR A 68 34.68 -3.20 -8.91
CA THR A 68 33.71 -3.75 -9.85
C THR A 68 32.64 -4.51 -9.06
N PHE A 69 31.40 -4.34 -9.48
CA PHE A 69 30.22 -4.99 -8.90
C PHE A 69 29.63 -5.94 -9.95
N ALA A 70 29.20 -7.11 -9.50
CA ALA A 70 28.49 -8.07 -10.32
C ALA A 70 27.31 -8.62 -9.51
N TRP A 71 26.14 -8.03 -9.73
CA TRP A 71 24.90 -8.44 -9.07
C TRP A 71 24.22 -9.61 -9.78
N SER A 72 23.48 -10.41 -9.04
CA SER A 72 22.74 -11.56 -9.57
C SER A 72 21.64 -11.18 -10.57
N ASN A 73 21.14 -9.94 -10.53
CA ASN A 73 20.16 -9.40 -11.48
C ASN A 73 20.81 -8.79 -12.74
N GLY A 74 22.16 -8.81 -12.81
CA GLY A 74 22.93 -8.30 -13.95
C GLY A 74 23.37 -6.83 -13.82
N GLU A 75 22.97 -6.12 -12.76
CA GLU A 75 23.47 -4.78 -12.48
C GLU A 75 24.95 -4.80 -12.12
N VAL A 76 25.63 -3.65 -12.39
CA VAL A 76 27.07 -3.50 -12.18
C VAL A 76 27.41 -2.23 -11.38
N THR A 77 26.42 -1.56 -10.85
CA THR A 77 26.55 -0.37 -10.02
C THR A 77 26.75 -0.73 -8.54
N GLU A 78 27.27 0.20 -7.75
CA GLU A 78 27.43 0.04 -6.30
C GLU A 78 26.06 -0.20 -5.64
N ASP A 79 25.11 0.70 -5.90
CA ASP A 79 23.74 0.65 -5.42
C ASP A 79 22.81 0.15 -6.52
N ILE A 80 21.76 -0.57 -6.11
CA ILE A 80 20.73 -1.05 -7.00
C ILE A 80 19.34 -0.69 -6.47
N PHE A 81 18.45 -0.29 -7.39
CA PHE A 81 17.13 0.27 -7.10
C PHE A 81 16.05 -0.40 -7.95
N ASN A 82 14.79 -0.07 -7.65
CA ASN A 82 13.61 -0.60 -8.35
C ASN A 82 13.57 -2.14 -8.30
N LEU A 83 13.86 -2.68 -7.14
CA LEU A 83 13.93 -4.12 -6.92
C LEU A 83 12.59 -4.64 -6.41
N SER A 84 12.17 -5.78 -6.94
CA SER A 84 11.08 -6.58 -6.36
C SER A 84 11.59 -7.38 -5.17
N ALA A 85 10.68 -7.95 -4.38
CA ALA A 85 11.03 -8.88 -3.31
C ALA A 85 11.81 -10.08 -3.89
N GLY A 86 12.87 -10.47 -3.20
CA GLY A 86 13.73 -11.53 -3.67
C GLY A 86 15.10 -11.55 -3.02
N THR A 87 15.95 -12.43 -3.52
CA THR A 87 17.32 -12.59 -3.05
C THR A 87 18.30 -12.05 -4.09
N TYR A 88 19.16 -11.13 -3.66
CA TYR A 88 20.17 -10.48 -4.48
C TYR A 88 21.55 -10.77 -3.93
N SER A 89 22.44 -11.32 -4.75
CA SER A 89 23.85 -11.52 -4.40
C SER A 89 24.72 -10.61 -5.23
N VAL A 90 25.80 -10.14 -4.63
CA VAL A 90 26.81 -9.32 -5.30
C VAL A 90 28.20 -9.87 -5.03
N GLN A 91 29.02 -9.87 -6.07
CA GLN A 91 30.46 -10.01 -5.95
C GLN A 91 31.10 -8.64 -6.18
N ILE A 92 31.94 -8.20 -5.23
CA ILE A 92 32.66 -6.92 -5.30
C ILE A 92 34.16 -7.24 -5.33
N ILE A 93 34.87 -6.68 -6.32
CA ILE A 93 36.32 -6.92 -6.51
C ILE A 93 37.05 -5.57 -6.49
N ASP A 94 38.11 -5.46 -5.68
CA ASP A 94 39.01 -4.32 -5.70
C ASP A 94 39.92 -4.41 -6.94
N GLN A 95 39.83 -3.43 -7.85
CA GLN A 95 40.62 -3.39 -9.08
C GLN A 95 42.12 -3.17 -8.85
N ASN A 96 42.50 -2.57 -7.72
CA ASN A 96 43.90 -2.40 -7.35
C ASN A 96 44.50 -3.67 -6.74
N ASN A 97 43.64 -4.54 -6.19
CA ASN A 97 44.02 -5.83 -5.63
C ASN A 97 42.99 -6.90 -5.98
N PRO A 98 43.02 -7.48 -7.21
CA PRO A 98 41.99 -8.43 -7.66
C PRO A 98 41.87 -9.72 -6.85
N THR A 99 42.80 -10.00 -5.95
CA THR A 99 42.71 -11.11 -4.99
C THR A 99 41.83 -10.76 -3.78
N CYS A 100 41.55 -9.46 -3.60
CA CYS A 100 40.64 -8.94 -2.60
C CYS A 100 39.21 -8.84 -3.20
N TYR A 101 38.31 -9.71 -2.77
CA TYR A 101 36.93 -9.68 -3.18
C TYR A 101 36.03 -10.00 -2.01
N GLN A 102 34.77 -9.57 -2.10
CA GLN A 102 33.73 -9.87 -1.14
C GLN A 102 32.45 -10.32 -1.85
N ASP A 103 31.93 -11.47 -1.45
CA ASP A 103 30.62 -11.97 -1.86
C ASP A 103 29.63 -11.77 -0.71
N THR A 104 28.45 -11.25 -1.02
CA THR A 104 27.38 -11.08 -0.03
C THR A 104 26.01 -11.26 -0.67
N THR A 105 25.02 -11.50 0.15
CA THR A 105 23.63 -11.76 -0.27
C THR A 105 22.68 -10.99 0.61
N TYR A 106 21.69 -10.36 0.00
CA TYR A 106 20.66 -9.57 0.64
C TYR A 106 19.28 -10.15 0.29
N ILE A 107 18.33 -9.98 1.19
CA ILE A 107 16.95 -10.36 0.98
C ILE A 107 16.12 -9.09 1.06
N ILE A 108 15.35 -8.82 0.02
CA ILE A 108 14.31 -7.80 0.01
C ILE A 108 12.98 -8.50 0.24
N THR A 109 12.22 -8.03 1.21
CA THR A 109 10.90 -8.56 1.54
C THR A 109 9.80 -7.65 1.05
N GLU A 110 8.56 -8.15 1.07
CA GLU A 110 7.33 -7.39 0.76
C GLU A 110 6.20 -7.82 1.69
N PRO A 111 5.10 -7.05 1.83
CA PRO A 111 3.90 -7.51 2.51
C PRO A 111 3.39 -8.82 1.90
N GLN A 112 2.91 -9.73 2.74
CA GLN A 112 2.54 -11.09 2.32
C GLN A 112 1.38 -11.10 1.32
N ASP A 113 0.40 -10.23 1.50
CA ASP A 113 -0.84 -10.20 0.74
C ASP A 113 -1.15 -8.79 0.22
N ASP A 114 -1.82 -8.70 -0.91
CA ASP A 114 -2.37 -7.45 -1.43
C ASP A 114 -3.34 -6.83 -0.42
N LEU A 115 -3.26 -5.49 -0.30
CA LEU A 115 -4.28 -4.74 0.45
C LEU A 115 -5.62 -4.86 -0.25
N SER A 116 -6.65 -5.23 0.48
CA SER A 116 -8.02 -5.35 -0.04
C SER A 116 -9.04 -4.94 1.03
N THR A 117 -10.22 -4.52 0.57
CA THR A 117 -11.37 -4.18 1.40
C THR A 117 -12.66 -4.47 0.62
N ALA A 118 -13.79 -4.50 1.32
CA ALA A 118 -15.12 -4.55 0.74
C ALA A 118 -15.99 -3.44 1.35
N ALA A 119 -17.08 -3.09 0.68
CA ALA A 119 -18.08 -2.17 1.19
C ALA A 119 -19.45 -2.86 1.22
N THR A 120 -20.16 -2.70 2.33
CA THR A 120 -21.46 -3.31 2.55
C THR A 120 -22.50 -2.22 2.73
N LEU A 121 -23.62 -2.32 2.00
CA LEU A 121 -24.78 -1.46 2.17
C LEU A 121 -25.46 -1.77 3.51
N TYR A 122 -25.70 -0.76 4.33
CA TYR A 122 -26.48 -0.86 5.55
C TYR A 122 -27.91 -0.38 5.35
N SER A 123 -28.09 0.78 4.73
CA SER A 123 -29.41 1.29 4.35
C SER A 123 -29.36 2.23 3.16
N ASP A 124 -30.38 2.15 2.33
CA ASP A 124 -30.64 3.09 1.23
C ASP A 124 -31.20 4.43 1.74
N VAL A 125 -31.35 5.38 0.84
CA VAL A 125 -31.97 6.68 1.12
C VAL A 125 -33.49 6.51 1.23
N ASN A 126 -34.06 6.98 2.34
CA ASN A 126 -35.48 6.86 2.59
C ASN A 126 -36.34 7.82 1.75
N CYS A 127 -35.93 9.08 1.65
CA CYS A 127 -36.66 10.10 0.91
C CYS A 127 -35.87 10.57 -0.30
N PHE A 128 -36.55 10.74 -1.42
CA PHE A 128 -35.94 11.24 -2.65
C PHE A 128 -35.27 12.58 -2.43
N GLY A 129 -34.00 12.68 -2.83
CA GLY A 129 -33.18 13.90 -2.68
C GLY A 129 -32.60 14.12 -1.29
N ASP A 130 -32.81 13.19 -0.37
CA ASP A 130 -32.16 13.19 0.95
C ASP A 130 -30.78 12.51 0.90
N SER A 131 -30.05 12.59 2.00
CA SER A 131 -28.77 11.94 2.21
C SER A 131 -28.79 11.10 3.50
N SER A 132 -29.70 10.12 3.53
CA SER A 132 -29.86 9.23 4.69
C SER A 132 -29.30 7.82 4.49
N GLY A 133 -28.61 7.57 3.38
CA GLY A 133 -27.95 6.31 3.08
C GLY A 133 -26.80 6.04 4.03
N VAL A 134 -26.60 4.76 4.36
CA VAL A 134 -25.55 4.30 5.28
C VAL A 134 -24.84 3.08 4.69
N ALA A 135 -23.52 3.06 4.77
CA ALA A 135 -22.71 1.93 4.37
C ALA A 135 -21.56 1.68 5.37
N PHE A 136 -20.94 0.53 5.25
CA PHE A 136 -19.85 0.12 6.10
C PHE A 136 -18.67 -0.41 5.23
N ALA A 137 -17.47 0.11 5.49
CA ALA A 137 -16.25 -0.46 4.92
C ALA A 137 -15.81 -1.62 5.82
N GLU A 138 -15.69 -2.81 5.24
CA GLU A 138 -15.19 -3.99 5.93
C GLU A 138 -13.73 -3.78 6.37
N ASN A 139 -13.31 -4.56 7.37
CA ASN A 139 -11.91 -4.52 7.79
C ASN A 139 -11.00 -4.84 6.61
N ALA A 140 -10.03 -3.97 6.37
CA ALA A 140 -9.01 -4.23 5.37
C ALA A 140 -8.17 -5.45 5.75
N ILE A 141 -7.78 -6.22 4.76
CA ILE A 141 -6.89 -7.39 4.88
C ILE A 141 -5.72 -7.23 3.93
N GLY A 142 -4.56 -7.81 4.27
CA GLY A 142 -3.32 -7.60 3.54
C GLY A 142 -2.70 -6.22 3.80
N GLY A 143 -1.64 -5.88 3.07
CA GLY A 143 -0.87 -4.65 3.30
C GLY A 143 -0.28 -4.56 4.72
N THR A 144 -0.04 -3.36 5.19
CA THR A 144 0.60 -3.09 6.49
C THR A 144 -0.26 -2.20 7.38
N PHE A 145 -0.70 -2.72 8.54
CA PHE A 145 -1.45 -1.95 9.56
C PHE A 145 -0.61 -0.77 10.11
N PRO A 146 -1.23 0.38 10.48
CA PRO A 146 -2.66 0.70 10.50
C PRO A 146 -3.25 1.11 9.15
N TYR A 147 -4.59 1.00 9.04
CA TYR A 147 -5.34 1.41 7.86
C TYR A 147 -6.11 2.70 8.11
N THR A 148 -6.27 3.49 7.06
CA THR A 148 -7.13 4.67 7.01
C THR A 148 -8.15 4.51 5.89
N TYR A 149 -9.32 5.12 6.06
CA TYR A 149 -10.44 5.04 5.13
C TYR A 149 -10.79 6.45 4.64
N LEU A 150 -11.17 6.56 3.38
CA LEU A 150 -11.67 7.79 2.78
C LEU A 150 -12.81 7.45 1.82
N TRP A 151 -14.01 7.91 2.13
CA TRP A 151 -15.17 7.77 1.28
C TRP A 151 -15.30 8.91 0.28
N SER A 152 -16.02 8.66 -0.81
CA SER A 152 -16.28 9.66 -1.87
C SER A 152 -17.02 10.91 -1.38
N ASN A 153 -17.72 10.86 -0.24
CA ASN A 153 -18.33 12.01 0.43
C ASN A 153 -17.39 12.76 1.39
N GLY A 154 -16.13 12.29 1.54
CA GLY A 154 -15.13 12.89 2.42
C GLY A 154 -15.07 12.33 3.84
N GLU A 155 -15.98 11.42 4.21
CA GLU A 155 -15.93 10.75 5.52
C GLU A 155 -14.75 9.80 5.62
N THR A 156 -14.20 9.65 6.86
CA THR A 156 -12.98 8.86 7.12
C THR A 156 -13.19 7.70 8.09
N THR A 157 -14.43 7.45 8.50
CA THR A 157 -14.80 6.35 9.37
C THR A 157 -15.18 5.10 8.56
N GLN A 158 -15.07 3.92 9.16
CA GLN A 158 -15.55 2.69 8.51
C GLN A 158 -17.07 2.72 8.28
N LEU A 159 -17.84 3.15 9.28
CA LEU A 159 -19.26 3.40 9.12
C LEU A 159 -19.44 4.80 8.53
N VAL A 160 -19.98 4.87 7.34
CA VAL A 160 -20.31 6.14 6.67
C VAL A 160 -21.81 6.38 6.70
N VAL A 161 -22.17 7.61 6.91
CA VAL A 161 -23.56 8.11 6.90
C VAL A 161 -23.68 9.25 5.87
N ASN A 162 -24.88 9.78 5.73
CA ASN A 162 -25.14 10.90 4.81
C ASN A 162 -24.79 10.60 3.35
N LEU A 163 -24.94 9.35 2.92
CA LEU A 163 -24.82 8.96 1.52
C LEU A 163 -26.12 9.29 0.77
N TRP A 164 -26.00 9.75 -0.46
CA TRP A 164 -27.13 10.09 -1.34
C TRP A 164 -27.29 9.05 -2.44
N GLY A 165 -28.51 8.88 -2.91
CA GLY A 165 -28.84 8.15 -4.13
C GLY A 165 -28.77 9.05 -5.37
N ASP A 166 -29.03 8.49 -6.54
CA ASP A 166 -29.06 9.28 -7.79
C ASP A 166 -30.10 10.40 -7.71
N PRO A 167 -29.70 11.68 -7.89
CA PRO A 167 -30.63 12.81 -7.77
C PRO A 167 -31.61 12.93 -8.95
N SER A 168 -31.43 12.16 -10.02
CA SER A 168 -32.25 12.25 -11.23
C SER A 168 -33.46 11.32 -11.21
N ALA A 169 -33.39 10.19 -10.51
CA ALA A 169 -34.44 9.18 -10.53
C ALA A 169 -34.46 8.26 -9.31
N GLN A 170 -35.65 7.74 -9.01
CA GLN A 170 -35.84 6.66 -8.03
C GLN A 170 -35.30 5.33 -8.58
N GLY A 171 -34.69 4.55 -7.71
CA GLY A 171 -34.25 3.18 -8.02
C GLY A 171 -33.03 3.09 -8.93
N ILE A 172 -32.46 4.21 -9.37
CA ILE A 172 -31.17 4.25 -10.06
C ILE A 172 -30.08 4.31 -8.98
N PRO A 173 -29.10 3.39 -9.00
CA PRO A 173 -28.04 3.41 -8.02
C PRO A 173 -27.06 4.56 -8.27
N PHE A 174 -26.63 5.19 -7.18
CA PHE A 174 -25.46 6.06 -7.16
C PHE A 174 -24.34 5.35 -6.45
N THR A 175 -23.20 5.20 -7.14
CA THR A 175 -22.06 4.46 -6.62
C THR A 175 -21.16 5.34 -5.74
N HIS A 176 -21.03 4.95 -4.48
CA HIS A 176 -20.06 5.53 -3.56
C HIS A 176 -18.83 4.62 -3.46
N THR A 177 -17.65 5.23 -3.38
CA THR A 177 -16.38 4.52 -3.28
C THR A 177 -15.73 4.79 -1.93
N VAL A 178 -15.18 3.76 -1.31
CA VAL A 178 -14.22 3.89 -0.21
C VAL A 178 -12.84 3.52 -0.70
N THR A 179 -11.85 4.34 -0.37
CA THR A 179 -10.43 4.05 -0.54
C THR A 179 -9.84 3.74 0.83
N VAL A 180 -9.25 2.56 0.98
CA VAL A 180 -8.44 2.22 2.13
C VAL A 180 -6.97 2.46 1.80
N THR A 181 -6.22 2.99 2.76
CA THR A 181 -4.77 3.20 2.63
C THR A 181 -4.10 2.59 3.85
N ASP A 182 -3.05 1.81 3.62
CA ASP A 182 -2.23 1.22 4.68
C ASP A 182 -1.11 2.16 5.15
N SER A 183 -0.32 1.74 6.15
CA SER A 183 0.78 2.57 6.69
C SER A 183 1.93 2.78 5.71
N ASN A 184 2.07 1.95 4.68
CA ASN A 184 3.09 2.07 3.63
C ASN A 184 2.63 2.94 2.45
N GLY A 185 1.35 3.37 2.46
CA GLY A 185 0.73 4.16 1.40
C GLY A 185 0.14 3.33 0.27
N CYS A 186 0.04 2.00 0.42
CA CYS A 186 -0.66 1.15 -0.54
C CYS A 186 -2.17 1.37 -0.43
N THR A 187 -2.89 1.34 -1.54
CA THR A 187 -4.33 1.63 -1.57
C THR A 187 -5.14 0.51 -2.19
N ALA A 188 -6.35 0.32 -1.67
CA ALA A 188 -7.38 -0.52 -2.27
C ALA A 188 -8.72 0.22 -2.26
N GLN A 189 -9.62 -0.15 -3.16
CA GLN A 189 -10.93 0.47 -3.26
C GLN A 189 -12.05 -0.57 -3.24
N ALA A 190 -13.18 -0.17 -2.66
CA ALA A 190 -14.44 -0.88 -2.76
C ALA A 190 -15.57 0.10 -3.04
N THR A 191 -16.65 -0.40 -3.60
CA THR A 191 -17.81 0.41 -3.97
C THR A 191 -19.08 -0.14 -3.36
N VAL A 192 -20.03 0.75 -3.13
CA VAL A 192 -21.40 0.42 -2.71
C VAL A 192 -22.37 1.30 -3.48
N ASP A 193 -23.47 0.71 -3.90
CA ASP A 193 -24.53 1.38 -4.60
C ASP A 193 -25.65 1.78 -3.62
N ILE A 194 -26.03 3.05 -3.66
CA ILE A 194 -27.12 3.64 -2.85
C ILE A 194 -28.23 4.05 -3.78
N VAL A 195 -29.47 3.68 -3.46
CA VAL A 195 -30.64 4.07 -4.23
C VAL A 195 -31.59 4.96 -3.44
N ASN A 196 -32.37 5.78 -4.13
CA ASN A 196 -33.54 6.45 -3.56
C ASN A 196 -34.69 5.46 -3.49
N SER A 197 -35.11 5.05 -2.28
CA SER A 197 -36.14 4.04 -2.08
C SER A 197 -37.53 4.52 -2.51
N ASN A 198 -37.81 5.83 -2.42
CA ASN A 198 -39.11 6.42 -2.73
C ASN A 198 -38.98 7.46 -3.86
N ALA A 199 -40.03 7.57 -4.67
CA ALA A 199 -40.16 8.60 -5.68
C ALA A 199 -40.30 10.01 -5.06
N PRO A 200 -39.96 11.08 -5.80
CA PRO A 200 -40.28 12.43 -5.36
C PRO A 200 -41.79 12.59 -5.02
N ILE A 201 -42.09 13.34 -3.98
CA ILE A 201 -43.47 13.70 -3.71
C ILE A 201 -43.92 14.70 -4.78
N THR A 202 -44.98 14.35 -5.47
CA THR A 202 -45.67 15.20 -6.43
C THR A 202 -47.15 15.24 -6.11
N GLY A 203 -47.84 16.22 -6.64
CA GLY A 203 -49.30 16.28 -6.43
C GLY A 203 -50.00 17.09 -7.53
N THR A 204 -51.26 16.77 -7.72
CA THR A 204 -52.14 17.48 -8.64
C THR A 204 -53.30 18.07 -7.91
N VAL A 205 -53.62 19.32 -8.22
CA VAL A 205 -54.84 19.98 -7.73
C VAL A 205 -55.90 19.87 -8.83
N THR A 206 -57.04 19.34 -8.47
CA THR A 206 -58.23 19.26 -9.36
C THR A 206 -59.36 20.11 -8.76
N ILE A 207 -59.87 21.06 -9.52
CA ILE A 207 -61.02 21.85 -9.16
C ILE A 207 -62.26 21.04 -9.52
N LEU A 208 -63.03 20.62 -8.52
CA LEU A 208 -64.30 19.88 -8.70
C LEU A 208 -65.43 20.85 -8.97
N ASN A 209 -65.51 21.97 -8.27
CA ASN A 209 -66.51 23.01 -8.45
C ASN A 209 -65.83 24.39 -8.42
N GLN A 210 -66.17 25.25 -9.32
CA GLN A 210 -65.79 26.65 -9.26
C GLN A 210 -66.78 27.44 -8.37
N VAL A 211 -66.37 28.63 -7.92
CA VAL A 211 -67.25 29.52 -7.19
C VAL A 211 -68.48 29.83 -8.00
N SER A 212 -69.67 29.73 -7.42
CA SER A 212 -70.91 29.92 -8.12
C SER A 212 -71.19 31.38 -8.43
N CYS A 213 -70.72 32.36 -7.64
CA CYS A 213 -70.89 33.79 -7.83
C CYS A 213 -69.82 34.60 -7.05
N PHE A 214 -69.76 35.89 -7.32
CA PHE A 214 -68.86 36.82 -6.65
C PHE A 214 -69.05 36.79 -5.13
N ASN A 215 -67.99 36.63 -4.36
CA ASN A 215 -67.94 36.44 -2.90
C ASN A 215 -68.56 35.12 -2.35
N ALA A 216 -68.87 34.15 -3.20
CA ALA A 216 -69.19 32.81 -2.72
C ALA A 216 -67.95 32.06 -2.29
N CYS A 217 -68.01 31.27 -1.21
CA CYS A 217 -66.84 30.41 -0.76
C CYS A 217 -67.27 28.94 -0.93
N ASP A 218 -67.73 28.60 -2.16
CA ASP A 218 -68.33 27.28 -2.45
C ASP A 218 -67.49 26.48 -3.48
N ALA A 219 -66.27 26.93 -3.80
CA ALA A 219 -65.34 26.13 -4.60
C ALA A 219 -64.93 24.87 -3.85
N THR A 220 -64.77 23.81 -4.60
CA THR A 220 -64.24 22.53 -4.08
C THR A 220 -63.03 22.12 -4.90
N VAL A 221 -61.93 21.86 -4.21
CA VAL A 221 -60.69 21.34 -4.82
C VAL A 221 -60.30 20.04 -4.17
N VAL A 222 -59.65 19.17 -4.93
CA VAL A 222 -59.04 17.94 -4.42
C VAL A 222 -57.54 18.00 -4.79
N PHE A 223 -56.72 17.67 -3.82
CA PHE A 223 -55.27 17.46 -4.03
C PHE A 223 -54.97 15.97 -3.93
N GLU A 224 -54.34 15.42 -4.94
CA GLU A 224 -53.87 14.04 -4.96
C GLU A 224 -52.35 14.03 -4.89
N ALA A 225 -51.79 13.53 -3.80
CA ALA A 225 -50.35 13.34 -3.64
C ALA A 225 -49.94 11.99 -4.19
N GLN A 226 -48.75 11.95 -4.84
CA GLN A 226 -48.12 10.75 -5.35
C GLN A 226 -46.64 10.77 -4.98
N GLY A 227 -45.98 9.58 -4.94
CA GLY A 227 -44.56 9.42 -4.56
C GLY A 227 -44.37 9.47 -3.04
N GLY A 228 -43.16 9.62 -2.58
CA GLY A 228 -42.80 9.60 -1.16
C GLY A 228 -43.27 8.36 -0.41
N VAL A 229 -43.39 8.47 0.91
CA VAL A 229 -43.97 7.45 1.79
C VAL A 229 -45.43 7.76 2.03
N GLN A 230 -46.34 6.80 1.83
CA GLN A 230 -47.78 6.99 2.00
C GLN A 230 -48.14 7.40 3.45
N ASN A 231 -49.37 7.92 3.65
CA ASN A 231 -49.89 8.62 4.83
C ASN A 231 -49.52 10.11 4.84
N TYR A 232 -49.87 10.80 3.74
CA TYR A 232 -49.66 12.23 3.60
C TYR A 232 -50.49 13.05 4.56
N THR A 233 -49.91 14.13 5.05
CA THR A 233 -50.62 15.21 5.73
C THR A 233 -50.71 16.39 4.80
N TYR A 234 -51.86 17.10 4.83
CA TYR A 234 -52.12 18.24 3.97
C TYR A 234 -52.36 19.48 4.83
N ASP A 235 -51.80 20.59 4.44
CA ASP A 235 -52.04 21.90 5.01
C ASP A 235 -52.46 22.85 3.90
N TRP A 236 -53.53 23.62 4.15
CA TRP A 236 -54.13 24.53 3.21
C TRP A 236 -54.05 25.95 3.75
N ASP A 237 -53.38 26.84 3.05
CA ASP A 237 -53.38 28.27 3.32
C ASP A 237 -54.75 28.84 2.84
N MET A 238 -55.55 29.37 3.74
CA MET A 238 -56.85 29.97 3.45
C MET A 238 -56.83 31.49 3.68
#